data_d465f0c8feb59913a9b0aed1492d289d
#
_entry.id   d465f0c8feb59913a9b0aed1492d289d
#
_cell.length_a   1.000
_cell.length_b   1.000
_cell.length_c   1.000
_cell.angle_alpha   90.00
_cell.angle_beta   90.00
_cell.angle_gamma   90.00
#
_symmetry.space_group_name_H-M   'P 1'
#
loop_
_entity.id
_entity.type
_entity.pdbx_description
1 polymer ?
#
loop_
_entity_poly.entity_id
_entity_poly.type
_entity_poly.pdbx_seq_one_letter_code
_entity_poly.pdbx_strand_id
1 'polypeptide(L)'
;MFQQDYFRAYELLVDALRIVTQAHGDMQFSFEYKPYEPRTFSFIGDVSSTLMLIDDVGSDNLGITLDFCHMIMKKENPAFSLFQSARKNRLVGFHLNDGYGHFDDGLMLGSVHLLQTLEYIYYAKRVGFSGLIYFDTFPSREDPVAECAQNIRMYKALSDFIDRLSIPEIEQMIQSQDALKVQGMLLKMIAE
;
A
#
# COMPACT_ATOMS: atom_id res chain seq x y z
N MET A 1 9.71 -11.87 -26.84
CA MET A 1 8.74 -12.92 -27.23
C MET A 1 9.31 -14.26 -26.80
N PHE A 2 8.52 -15.13 -26.19
CA PHE A 2 8.93 -16.46 -25.68
C PHE A 2 10.16 -16.46 -24.77
N GLN A 3 10.26 -15.44 -23.91
CA GLN A 3 11.41 -15.27 -23.02
C GLN A 3 11.35 -16.19 -21.80
N GLN A 4 10.16 -16.67 -21.44
CA GLN A 4 9.93 -17.45 -20.24
C GLN A 4 8.76 -18.43 -20.42
N ASP A 5 8.89 -19.59 -19.80
CA ASP A 5 7.77 -20.51 -19.57
C ASP A 5 7.02 -20.06 -18.32
N TYR A 6 5.90 -19.35 -18.52
CA TYR A 6 5.13 -18.79 -17.42
C TYR A 6 4.46 -19.84 -16.54
N PHE A 7 4.06 -20.98 -17.09
CA PHE A 7 3.49 -22.08 -16.31
C PHE A 7 4.51 -22.57 -15.28
N ARG A 8 5.69 -22.95 -15.77
CA ARG A 8 6.75 -23.43 -14.90
C ARG A 8 7.26 -22.38 -13.92
N ALA A 9 7.38 -21.12 -14.35
CA ALA A 9 7.85 -20.05 -13.48
C ALA A 9 6.87 -19.78 -12.33
N TYR A 10 5.58 -19.78 -12.61
CA TYR A 10 4.54 -19.58 -11.59
C TYR A 10 4.51 -20.77 -10.60
N GLU A 11 4.53 -22.00 -11.08
CA GLU A 11 4.59 -23.19 -10.23
C GLU A 11 5.80 -23.19 -9.30
N LEU A 12 6.98 -22.84 -9.84
CA LEU A 12 8.21 -22.74 -9.04
C LEU A 12 8.11 -21.66 -7.95
N LEU A 13 7.46 -20.52 -8.24
CA LEU A 13 7.23 -19.46 -7.26
C LEU A 13 6.29 -19.93 -6.15
N VAL A 14 5.17 -20.55 -6.51
CA VAL A 14 4.20 -21.12 -5.56
C VAL A 14 4.87 -22.15 -4.66
N ASP A 15 5.63 -23.09 -5.24
CA ASP A 15 6.32 -24.14 -4.49
C ASP A 15 7.40 -23.56 -3.56
N ALA A 16 8.19 -22.60 -4.03
CA ALA A 16 9.21 -21.95 -3.21
C ALA A 16 8.59 -21.23 -1.99
N LEU A 17 7.52 -20.45 -2.20
CA LEU A 17 6.82 -19.78 -1.12
C LEU A 17 6.19 -20.79 -0.15
N ARG A 18 5.61 -21.87 -0.64
CA ARG A 18 5.04 -22.94 0.18
C ARG A 18 6.12 -23.60 1.06
N ILE A 19 7.27 -23.92 0.50
CA ILE A 19 8.39 -24.51 1.24
C ILE A 19 8.84 -23.57 2.36
N VAL A 20 9.04 -22.28 2.06
CA VAL A 20 9.52 -21.30 3.04
C VAL A 20 8.49 -21.09 4.15
N THR A 21 7.22 -20.89 3.81
CA THR A 21 6.16 -20.64 4.80
C THR A 21 5.89 -21.84 5.70
N GLN A 22 5.99 -23.06 5.16
CA GLN A 22 5.83 -24.30 5.94
C GLN A 22 7.04 -24.57 6.84
N ALA A 23 8.26 -24.26 6.37
CA ALA A 23 9.47 -24.45 7.18
C ALA A 23 9.53 -23.51 8.40
N HIS A 24 8.83 -22.39 8.35
CA HIS A 24 8.82 -21.33 9.38
C HIS A 24 7.39 -20.95 9.76
N GLY A 25 6.61 -21.93 10.22
CA GLY A 25 5.19 -21.74 10.55
C GLY A 25 4.92 -20.79 11.73
N ASP A 26 5.94 -20.46 12.52
CA ASP A 26 5.92 -19.48 13.63
C ASP A 26 6.18 -18.03 13.16
N MET A 27 6.54 -17.82 11.89
CA MET A 27 6.82 -16.51 11.31
C MET A 27 5.68 -16.05 10.40
N GLN A 28 5.39 -14.76 10.42
CA GLN A 28 4.53 -14.12 9.44
C GLN A 28 5.38 -13.66 8.25
N PHE A 29 5.00 -14.08 7.05
CA PHE A 29 5.58 -13.64 5.78
C PHE A 29 4.65 -12.68 5.06
N SER A 30 5.22 -11.78 4.30
CA SER A 30 4.44 -10.97 3.37
C SER A 30 5.12 -10.87 2.00
N PHE A 31 4.31 -10.94 0.96
CA PHE A 31 4.75 -10.68 -0.40
C PHE A 31 4.52 -9.20 -0.70
N GLU A 32 5.56 -8.51 -1.12
CA GLU A 32 5.49 -7.16 -1.65
C GLU A 32 5.67 -7.23 -3.16
N TYR A 33 4.67 -6.79 -3.90
CA TYR A 33 4.79 -6.73 -5.35
C TYR A 33 5.35 -5.39 -5.82
N LYS A 34 6.08 -5.44 -6.91
CA LYS A 34 6.52 -4.27 -7.66
C LYS A 34 6.19 -4.49 -9.13
N PRO A 35 5.49 -3.57 -9.81
CA PRO A 35 4.96 -3.85 -11.15
C PRO A 35 6.06 -4.01 -12.19
N TYR A 36 7.14 -3.26 -12.08
CA TYR A 36 8.27 -3.29 -13.02
C TYR A 36 9.50 -2.58 -12.45
N GLU A 37 10.63 -2.86 -13.05
CA GLU A 37 11.87 -2.10 -12.99
C GLU A 37 12.18 -1.54 -14.38
N PRO A 38 13.15 -0.62 -14.56
CA PRO A 38 13.37 0.07 -15.85
C PRO A 38 13.52 -0.84 -17.08
N ARG A 39 13.87 -2.10 -16.89
CA ARG A 39 14.11 -3.05 -18.00
C ARG A 39 13.36 -4.36 -17.88
N THR A 40 12.49 -4.50 -16.90
CA THR A 40 11.79 -5.76 -16.66
C THR A 40 10.42 -5.53 -16.05
N PHE A 41 9.46 -6.38 -16.42
CA PHE A 41 8.13 -6.41 -15.83
C PHE A 41 8.01 -7.61 -14.91
N SER A 42 7.45 -7.38 -13.73
CA SER A 42 7.09 -8.46 -12.83
C SER A 42 5.83 -9.16 -13.35
N PHE A 43 5.79 -10.49 -13.31
CA PHE A 43 4.56 -11.20 -13.67
C PHE A 43 3.57 -11.29 -12.48
N ILE A 44 4.04 -11.05 -11.25
CA ILE A 44 3.22 -10.71 -10.08
C ILE A 44 3.46 -9.22 -9.79
N GLY A 45 2.64 -8.37 -10.37
CA GLY A 45 2.91 -6.92 -10.36
C GLY A 45 1.72 -6.05 -9.96
N ASP A 46 0.70 -6.62 -9.30
CA ASP A 46 -0.47 -5.92 -8.77
C ASP A 46 -1.11 -6.69 -7.61
N VAL A 47 -2.02 -6.02 -6.89
CA VAL A 47 -2.69 -6.61 -5.73
C VAL A 47 -3.46 -7.88 -6.08
N SER A 48 -4.14 -7.90 -7.23
CA SER A 48 -4.99 -9.03 -7.60
C SER A 48 -4.19 -10.29 -7.91
N SER A 49 -3.11 -10.16 -8.70
CA SER A 49 -2.20 -11.26 -8.99
C SER A 49 -1.47 -11.75 -7.74
N THR A 50 -1.14 -10.83 -6.81
CA THR A 50 -0.52 -11.20 -5.53
C THR A 50 -1.49 -11.98 -4.65
N LEU A 51 -2.74 -11.56 -4.54
CA LEU A 51 -3.75 -12.28 -3.77
C LEU A 51 -4.05 -13.66 -4.37
N MET A 52 -4.07 -13.79 -5.70
CA MET A 52 -4.16 -15.08 -6.38
C MET A 52 -2.99 -15.98 -6.01
N LEU A 53 -1.77 -15.47 -6.08
CA LEU A 53 -0.56 -16.20 -5.68
C LEU A 53 -0.64 -16.68 -4.21
N ILE A 54 -1.06 -15.82 -3.29
CA ILE A 54 -1.20 -16.18 -1.87
C ILE A 54 -2.25 -17.28 -1.67
N ASP A 55 -3.37 -17.20 -2.38
CA ASP A 55 -4.42 -18.23 -2.35
C ASP A 55 -3.87 -19.58 -2.90
N ASP A 56 -3.08 -19.57 -3.98
CA ASP A 56 -2.48 -20.76 -4.58
C ASP A 56 -1.36 -21.38 -3.71
N VAL A 57 -0.60 -20.56 -2.98
CA VAL A 57 0.36 -21.05 -1.97
C VAL A 57 -0.37 -21.77 -0.84
N GLY A 58 -1.50 -21.24 -0.40
CA GLY A 58 -2.37 -21.87 0.60
C GLY A 58 -1.80 -21.89 2.02
N SER A 59 -0.88 -20.98 2.36
CA SER A 59 -0.31 -20.85 3.70
C SER A 59 -0.99 -19.71 4.47
N ASP A 60 -1.38 -19.98 5.73
CA ASP A 60 -2.06 -18.99 6.57
C ASP A 60 -1.12 -17.87 7.04
N ASN A 61 0.17 -18.15 7.14
CA ASN A 61 1.20 -17.21 7.54
C ASN A 61 1.82 -16.40 6.38
N LEU A 62 1.21 -16.41 5.18
CA LEU A 62 1.59 -15.58 4.04
C LEU A 62 0.52 -14.51 3.77
N GLY A 63 0.91 -13.26 3.77
CA GLY A 63 0.06 -12.14 3.42
C GLY A 63 0.73 -11.20 2.43
N ILE A 64 0.26 -9.95 2.39
CA ILE A 64 0.72 -8.92 1.48
C ILE A 64 1.17 -7.68 2.25
N THR A 65 2.30 -7.11 1.86
CA THR A 65 2.70 -5.74 2.17
C THR A 65 2.38 -4.87 0.98
N LEU A 66 1.65 -3.79 1.21
CA LEU A 66 1.26 -2.84 0.18
C LEU A 66 2.22 -1.65 0.20
N ASP A 67 2.98 -1.49 -0.86
CA ASP A 67 3.80 -0.31 -1.10
C ASP A 67 3.01 0.74 -1.88
N PHE A 68 2.94 1.97 -1.34
CA PHE A 68 2.11 3.03 -1.91
C PHE A 68 2.62 3.46 -3.30
N CYS A 69 3.93 3.62 -3.45
CA CYS A 69 4.54 3.98 -4.73
C CYS A 69 4.29 2.90 -5.79
N HIS A 70 4.41 1.61 -5.41
CA HIS A 70 4.17 0.50 -6.32
C HIS A 70 2.72 0.46 -6.83
N MET A 71 1.74 0.77 -5.96
CA MET A 71 0.34 0.89 -6.36
C MET A 71 0.14 2.04 -7.36
N ILE A 72 0.75 3.21 -7.10
CA ILE A 72 0.69 4.37 -8.02
C ILE A 72 1.37 4.05 -9.35
N MET A 73 2.52 3.38 -9.36
CA MET A 73 3.20 2.92 -10.58
C MET A 73 2.30 2.01 -11.42
N LYS A 74 1.53 1.14 -10.77
CA LYS A 74 0.59 0.24 -11.44
C LYS A 74 -0.70 0.93 -11.87
N LYS A 75 -0.95 2.17 -11.43
CA LYS A 75 -2.20 2.92 -11.60
C LYS A 75 -3.38 2.25 -10.88
N GLU A 76 -3.12 1.61 -9.78
CA GLU A 76 -4.15 1.14 -8.86
C GLU A 76 -4.69 2.33 -8.03
N ASN A 77 -5.92 2.18 -7.52
CA ASN A 77 -6.35 3.03 -6.41
C ASN A 77 -5.85 2.40 -5.10
N PRO A 78 -4.93 3.07 -4.35
CA PRO A 78 -4.32 2.48 -3.16
C PRO A 78 -5.33 2.06 -2.08
N ALA A 79 -6.38 2.85 -1.88
CA ALA A 79 -7.43 2.55 -0.90
C ALA A 79 -8.23 1.30 -1.30
N PHE A 80 -8.46 1.08 -2.60
CA PHE A 80 -9.13 -0.12 -3.09
C PHE A 80 -8.25 -1.36 -2.97
N SER A 81 -6.95 -1.25 -3.26
CA SER A 81 -5.98 -2.34 -3.09
C SER A 81 -5.87 -2.77 -1.62
N LEU A 82 -5.88 -1.79 -0.70
CA LEU A 82 -5.95 -2.05 0.74
C LEU A 82 -7.24 -2.80 1.11
N PHE A 83 -8.39 -2.34 0.62
CA PHE A 83 -9.68 -3.01 0.87
C PHE A 83 -9.66 -4.47 0.38
N GLN A 84 -9.15 -4.74 -0.82
CA GLN A 84 -9.05 -6.10 -1.37
C GLN A 84 -8.22 -7.01 -0.44
N SER A 85 -7.07 -6.53 0.01
CA SER A 85 -6.14 -7.25 0.89
C SER A 85 -6.75 -7.51 2.27
N ALA A 86 -7.39 -6.50 2.87
CA ALA A 86 -8.07 -6.61 4.15
C ALA A 86 -9.27 -7.56 4.08
N ARG A 87 -10.09 -7.49 3.00
CA ARG A 87 -11.23 -8.39 2.79
C ARG A 87 -10.82 -9.85 2.71
N LYS A 88 -9.63 -10.14 2.21
CA LYS A 88 -9.04 -11.48 2.16
C LYS A 88 -8.35 -11.89 3.46
N ASN A 89 -8.28 -10.99 4.45
CA ASN A 89 -7.52 -11.18 5.69
C ASN A 89 -6.03 -11.50 5.42
N ARG A 90 -5.46 -10.82 4.42
CA ARG A 90 -4.07 -11.02 4.00
C ARG A 90 -3.18 -9.78 4.15
N LEU A 91 -3.73 -8.67 4.66
CA LEU A 91 -3.00 -7.43 4.85
C LEU A 91 -2.07 -7.55 6.07
N VAL A 92 -0.76 -7.48 5.84
CA VAL A 92 0.28 -7.62 6.87
C VAL A 92 0.89 -6.27 7.21
N GLY A 93 1.25 -5.46 6.22
CA GLY A 93 1.96 -4.22 6.41
C GLY A 93 1.77 -3.21 5.29
N PHE A 94 2.28 -2.01 5.55
CA PHE A 94 2.39 -0.93 4.57
C PHE A 94 3.82 -0.47 4.44
N HIS A 95 4.25 -0.23 3.20
CA HIS A 95 5.35 0.67 2.90
C HIS A 95 4.75 2.00 2.44
N LEU A 96 5.02 3.05 3.22
CA LEU A 96 4.54 4.40 2.94
C LEU A 96 5.67 5.26 2.39
N ASN A 97 5.46 5.75 1.21
CA ASN A 97 6.32 6.62 0.44
C ASN A 97 5.46 7.43 -0.53
N ASP A 98 6.04 8.00 -1.55
CA ASP A 98 5.35 8.63 -2.67
C ASP A 98 6.24 8.59 -3.91
N GLY A 99 5.68 8.92 -5.07
CA GLY A 99 6.40 8.95 -6.34
C GLY A 99 5.58 9.59 -7.45
N TYR A 100 6.21 9.79 -8.60
CA TYR A 100 5.55 10.38 -9.77
C TYR A 100 4.77 9.36 -10.61
N GLY A 101 4.75 8.08 -10.19
CA GLY A 101 4.01 7.01 -10.85
C GLY A 101 4.71 6.38 -12.05
N HIS A 102 5.98 6.69 -12.28
CA HIS A 102 6.79 6.11 -13.35
C HIS A 102 7.86 5.17 -12.83
N PHE A 103 8.38 5.46 -11.67
CA PHE A 103 9.41 4.69 -10.99
C PHE A 103 9.09 4.60 -9.51
N ASP A 104 9.80 3.75 -8.83
CA ASP A 104 9.84 3.72 -7.38
C ASP A 104 10.77 4.85 -6.92
N ASP A 105 10.16 6.03 -6.78
CA ASP A 105 10.91 7.26 -6.50
C ASP A 105 11.33 7.37 -5.03
N GLY A 106 10.64 6.65 -4.12
CA GLY A 106 10.92 6.67 -2.70
C GLY A 106 10.83 8.07 -2.08
N LEU A 107 9.89 8.91 -2.56
CA LEU A 107 9.68 10.24 -2.03
C LEU A 107 8.99 10.20 -0.66
N MET A 108 9.12 11.28 0.09
CA MET A 108 8.45 11.44 1.37
C MET A 108 6.92 11.36 1.22
N LEU A 109 6.28 10.80 2.22
CA LEU A 109 4.83 10.61 2.30
C LEU A 109 4.05 11.87 1.95
N GLY A 110 3.13 11.75 0.98
CA GLY A 110 2.25 12.84 0.56
C GLY A 110 2.92 13.95 -0.25
N SER A 111 4.11 13.73 -0.77
CA SER A 111 4.85 14.73 -1.59
C SER A 111 4.16 15.05 -2.90
N VAL A 112 3.50 14.07 -3.52
CA VAL A 112 2.83 14.19 -4.82
C VAL A 112 1.34 13.84 -4.68
N HIS A 113 1.02 12.73 -3.99
CA HIS A 113 -0.32 12.16 -3.92
C HIS A 113 -0.96 12.34 -2.53
N LEU A 114 -0.91 13.55 -1.97
CA LEU A 114 -1.42 13.84 -0.61
C LEU A 114 -2.86 13.36 -0.39
N LEU A 115 -3.75 13.55 -1.36
CA LEU A 115 -5.16 13.18 -1.22
C LEU A 115 -5.38 11.67 -1.27
N GLN A 116 -4.66 10.95 -2.14
CA GLN A 116 -4.69 9.49 -2.16
C GLN A 116 -4.09 8.91 -0.89
N THR A 117 -3.04 9.55 -0.34
CA THR A 117 -2.45 9.19 0.95
C THR A 117 -3.47 9.35 2.08
N LEU A 118 -4.20 10.47 2.10
CA LEU A 118 -5.26 10.72 3.10
C LEU A 118 -6.38 9.67 3.00
N GLU A 119 -6.84 9.36 1.78
CA GLU A 119 -7.83 8.32 1.52
C GLU A 119 -7.33 6.94 1.98
N TYR A 120 -6.07 6.62 1.68
CA TYR A 120 -5.44 5.36 2.09
C TYR A 120 -5.40 5.20 3.61
N ILE A 121 -4.99 6.24 4.34
CA ILE A 121 -4.98 6.23 5.82
C ILE A 121 -6.40 6.11 6.38
N TYR A 122 -7.38 6.79 5.78
CA TYR A 122 -8.79 6.63 6.16
C TYR A 122 -9.25 5.18 6.05
N TYR A 123 -8.98 4.52 4.91
CA TYR A 123 -9.36 3.11 4.73
C TYR A 123 -8.58 2.17 5.66
N ALA A 124 -7.31 2.45 5.97
CA ALA A 124 -6.55 1.70 6.96
C ALA A 124 -7.23 1.73 8.34
N LYS A 125 -7.67 2.92 8.79
CA LYS A 125 -8.44 3.05 10.03
C LYS A 125 -9.79 2.33 9.96
N ARG A 126 -10.49 2.46 8.84
CA ARG A 126 -11.81 1.86 8.64
C ARG A 126 -11.79 0.34 8.71
N VAL A 127 -10.74 -0.31 8.22
CA VAL A 127 -10.57 -1.76 8.33
C VAL A 127 -9.95 -2.20 9.65
N GLY A 128 -9.63 -1.27 10.57
CA GLY A 128 -9.02 -1.57 11.86
C GLY A 128 -7.58 -2.07 11.74
N PHE A 129 -6.83 -1.59 10.74
CA PHE A 129 -5.44 -2.01 10.54
C PHE A 129 -4.58 -1.63 11.75
N SER A 130 -3.84 -2.62 12.27
CA SER A 130 -2.92 -2.48 13.42
C SER A 130 -1.56 -3.12 13.16
N GLY A 131 -1.25 -3.40 11.88
CA GLY A 131 0.02 -4.00 11.48
C GLY A 131 1.17 -3.02 11.39
N LEU A 132 2.25 -3.46 10.78
CA LEU A 132 3.47 -2.66 10.62
C LEU A 132 3.30 -1.58 9.55
N ILE A 133 3.79 -0.37 9.86
CA ILE A 133 3.98 0.72 8.90
C ILE A 133 5.47 1.01 8.81
N TYR A 134 6.01 0.92 7.60
CA TYR A 134 7.39 1.24 7.29
C TYR A 134 7.43 2.39 6.28
N PHE A 135 8.38 3.31 6.43
CA PHE A 135 8.60 4.37 5.44
C PHE A 135 9.74 3.91 4.52
N ASP A 136 9.35 3.43 3.33
CA ASP A 136 10.29 3.00 2.29
C ASP A 136 10.63 4.18 1.39
N THR A 137 11.48 5.05 1.90
CA THR A 137 11.89 6.29 1.24
C THR A 137 13.39 6.30 0.96
N PHE A 138 13.79 7.05 -0.07
CA PHE A 138 15.18 7.11 -0.55
C PHE A 138 15.76 8.52 -0.40
N PRO A 139 16.15 8.93 0.83
CA PRO A 139 16.68 10.27 1.09
C PRO A 139 17.97 10.49 0.30
N SER A 140 17.93 11.41 -0.67
CA SER A 140 19.07 11.74 -1.52
C SER A 140 19.64 13.13 -1.25
N ARG A 141 18.87 14.01 -0.64
CA ARG A 141 19.23 15.41 -0.32
C ARG A 141 19.05 15.75 1.14
N GLU A 142 18.24 14.98 1.82
CA GLU A 142 17.82 15.16 3.20
C GLU A 142 18.67 14.30 4.16
N ASP A 143 18.75 14.70 5.40
CA ASP A 143 19.26 13.84 6.47
C ASP A 143 18.26 12.69 6.70
N PRO A 144 18.68 11.41 6.65
CA PRO A 144 17.75 10.27 6.72
C PRO A 144 16.97 10.19 8.04
N VAL A 145 17.57 10.62 9.14
CA VAL A 145 16.91 10.60 10.46
C VAL A 145 15.85 11.69 10.53
N ALA A 146 16.17 12.89 10.02
CA ALA A 146 15.23 13.99 9.97
C ALA A 146 14.07 13.70 9.02
N GLU A 147 14.32 13.05 7.88
CA GLU A 147 13.30 12.62 6.93
C GLU A 147 12.35 11.59 7.56
N CYS A 148 12.86 10.54 8.17
CA CYS A 148 12.04 9.54 8.87
C CYS A 148 11.17 10.20 9.95
N ALA A 149 11.74 11.09 10.75
CA ALA A 149 10.98 11.86 11.75
C ALA A 149 9.89 12.73 11.12
N GLN A 150 10.13 13.29 9.93
CA GLN A 150 9.16 14.10 9.21
C GLN A 150 8.03 13.23 8.61
N ASN A 151 8.34 12.06 8.05
CA ASN A 151 7.36 11.11 7.58
C ASN A 151 6.41 10.66 8.70
N ILE A 152 6.95 10.37 9.90
CA ILE A 152 6.16 10.05 11.10
C ILE A 152 5.23 11.22 11.46
N ARG A 153 5.72 12.46 11.43
CA ARG A 153 4.90 13.65 11.72
C ARG A 153 3.79 13.84 10.69
N MET A 154 4.09 13.65 9.41
CA MET A 154 3.10 13.74 8.33
C MET A 154 2.01 12.68 8.50
N TYR A 155 2.38 11.43 8.72
CA TYR A 155 1.43 10.35 8.97
C TYR A 155 0.50 10.66 10.14
N LYS A 156 1.07 11.11 11.28
CA LYS A 156 0.28 11.48 12.46
C LYS A 156 -0.66 12.63 12.17
N ALA A 157 -0.20 13.69 11.50
CA ALA A 157 -1.04 14.84 11.17
C ALA A 157 -2.24 14.46 10.29
N LEU A 158 -2.02 13.60 9.25
CA LEU A 158 -3.10 13.10 8.40
C LEU A 158 -4.06 12.18 9.17
N SER A 159 -3.50 11.32 10.03
CA SER A 159 -4.28 10.42 10.89
C SER A 159 -5.16 11.21 11.87
N ASP A 160 -4.60 12.21 12.54
CA ASP A 160 -5.32 13.09 13.49
C ASP A 160 -6.40 13.91 12.77
N PHE A 161 -6.13 14.34 11.53
CA PHE A 161 -7.12 15.03 10.72
C PHE A 161 -8.35 14.15 10.44
N ILE A 162 -8.14 12.88 10.08
CA ILE A 162 -9.23 11.90 9.90
C ILE A 162 -10.00 11.69 11.20
N ASP A 163 -9.30 11.59 12.33
CA ASP A 163 -9.94 11.40 13.64
C ASP A 163 -10.82 12.60 14.05
N ARG A 164 -10.40 13.82 13.72
CA ARG A 164 -11.22 15.03 13.96
C ARG A 164 -12.49 15.06 13.12
N LEU A 165 -12.47 14.51 11.90
CA LEU A 165 -13.65 14.43 11.03
C LEU A 165 -14.59 13.27 11.39
N SER A 166 -14.12 12.28 12.10
CA SER A 166 -14.73 10.98 12.37
C SER A 166 -15.03 10.12 11.12
N ILE A 167 -14.93 8.81 11.28
CA ILE A 167 -15.22 7.87 10.16
C ILE A 167 -16.68 7.98 9.69
N PRO A 168 -17.71 8.07 10.57
CA PRO A 168 -19.09 8.21 10.13
C PRO A 168 -19.36 9.47 9.30
N GLU A 169 -18.74 10.61 9.64
CA GLU A 169 -18.90 11.84 8.86
C GLU A 169 -18.28 11.73 7.47
N ILE A 170 -17.11 11.12 7.36
CA ILE A 170 -16.49 10.84 6.06
C ILE A 170 -17.35 9.87 5.24
N GLU A 171 -17.90 8.82 5.85
CA GLU A 171 -18.81 7.89 5.17
C GLU A 171 -20.06 8.58 4.64
N GLN A 172 -20.67 9.45 5.44
CA GLN A 172 -21.83 10.22 5.02
C GLN A 172 -21.49 11.17 3.85
N MET A 173 -20.32 11.77 3.89
CA MET A 173 -19.82 12.62 2.80
C MET A 173 -19.63 11.81 1.51
N ILE A 174 -19.00 10.63 1.57
CA ILE A 174 -18.82 9.72 0.43
C ILE A 174 -20.18 9.28 -0.14
N GLN A 175 -21.13 8.89 0.73
CA GLN A 175 -22.47 8.47 0.32
C GLN A 175 -23.28 9.58 -0.34
N SER A 176 -23.04 10.84 0.03
CA SER A 176 -23.74 11.97 -0.56
C SER A 176 -23.36 12.21 -2.03
N GLN A 177 -22.22 11.66 -2.51
CA GLN A 177 -21.68 11.88 -3.86
C GLN A 177 -21.53 13.35 -4.23
N ASP A 178 -21.31 14.22 -3.22
CA ASP A 178 -21.23 15.67 -3.36
C ASP A 178 -19.76 16.12 -3.32
N ALA A 179 -19.19 16.41 -4.48
CA ALA A 179 -17.81 16.84 -4.60
C ALA A 179 -17.51 18.17 -3.87
N LEU A 180 -18.52 19.03 -3.69
CA LEU A 180 -18.33 20.29 -2.96
C LEU A 180 -18.06 20.04 -1.47
N LYS A 181 -18.69 19.04 -0.89
CA LYS A 181 -18.42 18.64 0.50
C LYS A 181 -17.00 18.11 0.68
N VAL A 182 -16.53 17.30 -0.27
CA VAL A 182 -15.15 16.80 -0.26
C VAL A 182 -14.16 17.95 -0.39
N GLN A 183 -14.36 18.87 -1.32
CA GLN A 183 -13.52 20.08 -1.42
C GLN A 183 -13.59 20.98 -0.20
N GLY A 184 -14.77 21.12 0.40
CA GLY A 184 -14.93 21.87 1.66
C GLY A 184 -14.13 21.25 2.82
N MET A 185 -14.04 19.93 2.89
CA MET A 185 -13.16 19.22 3.83
C MET A 185 -11.69 19.55 3.58
N LEU A 186 -11.25 19.52 2.32
CA LEU A 186 -9.86 19.84 1.97
C LEU A 186 -9.49 21.30 2.28
N LEU A 187 -10.41 22.22 2.06
CA LEU A 187 -10.19 23.63 2.44
C LEU A 187 -9.98 23.79 3.95
N LYS A 188 -10.69 23.04 4.77
CA LYS A 188 -10.45 23.03 6.23
C LYS A 188 -9.06 22.50 6.57
N MET A 189 -8.63 21.40 5.92
CA MET A 189 -7.30 20.83 6.13
C MET A 189 -6.17 21.81 5.79
N ILE A 190 -6.35 22.64 4.75
CA ILE A 190 -5.33 23.60 4.31
C ILE A 190 -5.33 24.86 5.20
N ALA A 191 -6.47 25.21 5.79
CA ALA A 191 -6.63 26.44 6.57
C ALA A 191 -6.22 26.29 8.06
N GLU A 192 -6.08 25.08 8.55
CA GLU A 192 -5.62 24.74 9.91
C GLU A 192 -4.10 24.51 9.96
#